data_21a9fafb37879d85a3a112d0de6f3566
#
_entry.id   21a9fafb37879d85a3a112d0de6f3566
#
_cell.length_a   1.000
_cell.length_b   1.000
_cell.length_c   1.000
_cell.angle_alpha   90.00
_cell.angle_beta   90.00
_cell.angle_gamma   90.00
#
_symmetry.space_group_name_H-M   'P 1'
#
loop_
_entity.id
_entity.type
_entity.pdbx_description
1 polymer ?
#
loop_
_entity_poly.entity_id
_entity_poly.type
_entity_poly.pdbx_seq_one_letter_code
_entity_poly.pdbx_strand_id
1 'polypeptide(L)'
;MSRSKFILCPRGAGPSSFRIFETMAAGRVPVILSDAWVPPAGPDWKNCAVFIPEKKVENLGAVLAEHEESFPLMAQTARRDWEEWFAPETLFHRMTEYLKEIVETRRSPESLLCRKVTARYLRLRLRTAKGRLKGLLRPGNRAARSSNSRSETLASGA
;
A
#
# COMPACT_ATOMS: atom_id res chain seq x y z
N MET A 1 11.04 12.96 -7.80
CA MET A 1 10.03 13.66 -6.98
C MET A 1 10.12 15.19 -7.06
N SER A 2 11.30 15.79 -7.21
CA SER A 2 11.46 17.27 -7.15
C SER A 2 10.71 18.10 -8.21
N ARG A 3 10.39 17.53 -9.36
CA ARG A 3 9.75 18.24 -10.50
C ARG A 3 8.23 18.04 -10.60
N SER A 4 7.64 17.14 -9.82
CA SER A 4 6.21 16.84 -9.89
C SER A 4 5.47 17.43 -8.70
N LYS A 5 4.29 17.99 -8.91
CA LYS A 5 3.40 18.53 -7.87
C LYS A 5 2.69 17.39 -7.13
N PHE A 6 2.08 16.49 -7.87
CA PHE A 6 1.34 15.34 -7.39
C PHE A 6 2.12 14.06 -7.63
N ILE A 7 2.12 13.13 -6.68
CA ILE A 7 2.83 11.86 -6.77
C ILE A 7 1.84 10.71 -6.59
N LEU A 8 1.76 9.83 -7.58
CA LEU A 8 0.90 8.65 -7.52
C LEU A 8 1.41 7.66 -6.46
N CYS A 9 0.53 7.28 -5.56
CA CYS A 9 0.78 6.37 -4.47
C CYS A 9 -0.19 5.16 -4.57
N PRO A 10 -0.02 4.29 -5.57
CA PRO A 10 -0.84 3.10 -5.68
C PRO A 10 -0.55 2.16 -4.51
N ARG A 11 -1.56 1.38 -4.11
CA ARG A 11 -1.39 0.32 -3.13
C ARG A 11 -0.32 -0.69 -3.60
N GLY A 12 0.38 -1.30 -2.65
CA GLY A 12 1.31 -2.40 -2.90
C GLY A 12 0.66 -3.76 -2.66
N ALA A 13 1.41 -4.68 -2.07
CA ALA A 13 0.88 -5.98 -1.62
C ALA A 13 -0.18 -5.83 -0.51
N GLY A 14 -0.10 -4.76 0.28
CA GLY A 14 -1.10 -4.32 1.25
C GLY A 14 -1.86 -3.08 0.78
N PRO A 15 -2.82 -2.57 1.58
CA PRO A 15 -3.59 -1.37 1.25
C PRO A 15 -2.77 -0.09 1.32
N SER A 16 -1.67 -0.06 2.07
CA SER A 16 -0.80 1.10 2.24
C SER A 16 0.38 1.12 1.27
N SER A 17 0.94 2.32 1.05
CA SER A 17 2.15 2.53 0.26
C SER A 17 3.11 3.43 1.05
N PHE A 18 4.38 3.04 1.17
CA PHE A 18 5.42 3.90 1.77
C PHE A 18 5.60 5.22 1.01
N ARG A 19 5.29 5.21 -0.28
CA ARG A 19 5.39 6.40 -1.13
C ARG A 19 4.52 7.56 -0.67
N ILE A 20 3.42 7.29 0.07
CA ILE A 20 2.59 8.34 0.66
C ILE A 20 3.44 9.22 1.59
N PHE A 21 4.16 8.60 2.52
CA PHE A 21 4.96 9.30 3.52
C PHE A 21 6.21 9.95 2.91
N GLU A 22 6.86 9.29 1.94
CA GLU A 22 7.98 9.87 1.18
C GLU A 22 7.55 11.10 0.38
N THR A 23 6.34 11.09 -0.17
CA THR A 23 5.75 12.21 -0.91
C THR A 23 5.51 13.41 0.00
N MET A 24 4.89 13.17 1.16
CA MET A 24 4.65 14.20 2.18
C MET A 24 5.99 14.78 2.68
N ALA A 25 6.98 13.93 2.96
CA ALA A 25 8.34 14.34 3.34
C ALA A 25 9.00 15.26 2.31
N ALA A 26 8.73 15.03 1.03
CA ALA A 26 9.22 15.87 -0.06
C ALA A 26 8.40 17.17 -0.27
N GLY A 27 7.40 17.46 0.56
CA GLY A 27 6.50 18.60 0.39
C GLY A 27 5.70 18.51 -0.92
N ARG A 28 5.22 17.32 -1.25
CA ARG A 28 4.38 17.04 -2.42
C ARG A 28 3.06 16.44 -1.98
N VAL A 29 2.06 16.50 -2.86
CA VAL A 29 0.73 15.99 -2.57
C VAL A 29 0.64 14.53 -3.01
N PRO A 30 0.43 13.57 -2.08
CA PRO A 30 0.22 12.18 -2.44
C PRO A 30 -1.17 11.97 -3.05
N VAL A 31 -1.21 11.26 -4.16
CA VAL A 31 -2.44 10.80 -4.82
C VAL A 31 -2.64 9.33 -4.48
N ILE A 32 -3.56 9.06 -3.59
CA ILE A 32 -3.75 7.74 -2.99
C ILE A 32 -4.73 6.93 -3.83
N LEU A 33 -4.24 5.81 -4.36
CA LEU A 33 -4.98 4.85 -5.16
C LEU A 33 -5.15 3.56 -4.36
N SER A 34 -6.06 3.57 -3.40
CA SER A 34 -6.36 2.40 -2.56
C SER A 34 -7.70 2.55 -1.86
N ASP A 35 -8.68 1.73 -2.28
CA ASP A 35 -10.01 1.72 -1.67
C ASP A 35 -10.02 1.12 -0.24
N ALA A 36 -9.01 0.31 0.08
CA ALA A 36 -8.93 -0.40 1.35
C ALA A 36 -7.97 0.25 2.37
N TRP A 37 -7.33 1.36 2.02
CA TRP A 37 -6.44 2.04 2.95
C TRP A 37 -7.21 2.84 3.98
N VAL A 38 -6.88 2.64 5.24
CA VAL A 38 -7.41 3.41 6.36
C VAL A 38 -6.33 4.40 6.79
N PRO A 39 -6.53 5.71 6.59
CA PRO A 39 -5.56 6.71 7.01
C PRO A 39 -5.39 6.70 8.53
N PRO A 40 -4.15 6.82 9.05
CA PRO A 40 -3.93 6.99 10.47
C PRO A 40 -4.56 8.30 10.95
N ALA A 41 -4.99 8.32 12.21
CA ALA A 41 -5.48 9.54 12.85
C ALA A 41 -4.34 10.56 12.99
N GLY A 42 -4.70 11.83 12.99
CA GLY A 42 -3.79 12.96 13.23
C GLY A 42 -3.66 13.89 12.03
N PRO A 43 -3.03 13.49 10.91
CA PRO A 43 -2.89 14.36 9.75
C PRO A 43 -4.22 14.82 9.15
N ASP A 44 -4.21 16.01 8.58
CA ASP A 44 -5.36 16.55 7.84
C ASP A 44 -5.41 15.99 6.39
N TRP A 45 -5.73 14.70 6.30
CA TRP A 45 -5.76 13.97 5.04
C TRP A 45 -6.62 14.61 3.95
N LYS A 46 -7.64 15.36 4.33
CA LYS A 46 -8.52 16.03 3.36
C LYS A 46 -7.83 17.18 2.64
N ASN A 47 -6.91 17.85 3.36
CA ASN A 47 -6.21 19.03 2.86
C ASN A 47 -4.74 18.75 2.48
N CYS A 48 -4.24 17.52 2.66
CA CYS A 48 -2.87 17.17 2.33
C CYS A 48 -2.73 16.04 1.31
N ALA A 49 -3.83 15.39 0.90
CA ALA A 49 -3.81 14.27 -0.03
C ALA A 49 -5.01 14.28 -0.98
N VAL A 50 -4.87 13.63 -2.14
CA VAL A 50 -5.96 13.38 -3.08
C VAL A 50 -6.28 11.90 -3.07
N PHE A 51 -7.57 11.54 -2.87
CA PHE A 51 -8.03 10.16 -2.87
C PHE A 51 -8.77 9.85 -4.16
N ILE A 52 -8.33 8.84 -4.87
CA ILE A 52 -8.97 8.39 -6.11
C ILE A 52 -9.30 6.90 -5.98
N PRO A 53 -10.58 6.51 -6.14
CA PRO A 53 -10.98 5.11 -6.17
C PRO A 53 -10.23 4.34 -7.27
N GLU A 54 -9.82 3.10 -6.99
CA GLU A 54 -9.05 2.26 -7.92
C GLU A 54 -9.75 2.12 -9.29
N LYS A 55 -11.09 2.11 -9.30
CA LYS A 55 -11.89 2.02 -10.53
C LYS A 55 -11.99 3.33 -11.35
N LYS A 56 -11.57 4.47 -10.78
CA LYS A 56 -11.69 5.80 -11.41
C LYS A 56 -10.35 6.38 -11.87
N VAL A 57 -9.33 5.54 -12.01
CA VAL A 57 -7.97 5.96 -12.41
C VAL A 57 -7.96 6.64 -13.78
N GLU A 58 -8.89 6.28 -14.67
CA GLU A 58 -9.05 6.90 -16.00
C GLU A 58 -9.31 8.41 -15.91
N ASN A 59 -9.96 8.88 -14.85
CA ASN A 59 -10.29 10.29 -14.62
C ASN A 59 -9.20 11.08 -13.88
N LEU A 60 -8.03 10.45 -13.65
CA LEU A 60 -6.93 11.03 -12.86
C LEU A 60 -6.57 12.45 -13.30
N GLY A 61 -6.44 12.70 -14.60
CA GLY A 61 -6.06 14.00 -15.15
C GLY A 61 -7.04 15.11 -14.78
N ALA A 62 -8.33 14.85 -14.90
CA ALA A 62 -9.38 15.80 -14.55
C ALA A 62 -9.39 16.13 -13.05
N VAL A 63 -9.30 15.09 -12.20
CA VAL A 63 -9.26 15.27 -10.75
C VAL A 63 -8.03 16.09 -10.33
N LEU A 64 -6.86 15.84 -10.90
CA LEU A 64 -5.65 16.59 -10.58
C LEU A 64 -5.72 18.05 -11.05
N ALA A 65 -6.36 18.31 -12.18
CA ALA A 65 -6.58 19.67 -12.67
C ALA A 65 -7.46 20.51 -11.71
N GLU A 66 -8.46 19.90 -11.08
CA GLU A 66 -9.31 20.55 -10.06
C GLU A 66 -8.50 20.97 -8.81
N HIS A 67 -7.42 20.26 -8.51
CA HIS A 67 -6.56 20.53 -7.34
C HIS A 67 -5.33 21.40 -7.67
N GLU A 68 -5.15 21.81 -8.91
CA GLU A 68 -3.95 22.54 -9.35
C GLU A 68 -3.77 23.87 -8.62
N GLU A 69 -4.83 24.64 -8.41
CA GLU A 69 -4.80 25.93 -7.71
C GLU A 69 -4.54 25.74 -6.21
N SER A 70 -5.08 24.70 -5.61
CA SER A 70 -4.92 24.40 -4.19
C SER A 70 -3.59 23.71 -3.85
N PHE A 71 -2.83 23.28 -4.87
CA PHE A 71 -1.57 22.54 -4.68
C PHE A 71 -0.60 23.19 -3.69
N PRO A 72 -0.30 24.51 -3.71
CA PRO A 72 0.68 25.10 -2.79
C PRO A 72 0.30 24.92 -1.32
N LEU A 73 -0.98 25.11 -1.01
CA LEU A 73 -1.50 24.94 0.34
C LEU A 73 -1.52 23.46 0.76
N MET A 74 -1.96 22.59 -0.14
CA MET A 74 -1.96 21.14 0.10
C MET A 74 -0.55 20.61 0.34
N ALA A 75 0.43 21.05 -0.43
CA ALA A 75 1.84 20.65 -0.29
C ALA A 75 2.44 21.14 1.03
N GLN A 76 2.13 22.35 1.45
CA GLN A 76 2.54 22.89 2.73
C GLN A 76 1.92 22.12 3.89
N THR A 77 0.63 21.81 3.81
CA THR A 77 -0.08 20.99 4.81
C THR A 77 0.53 19.58 4.86
N ALA A 78 0.77 18.96 3.71
CA ALA A 78 1.39 17.63 3.64
C ALA A 78 2.77 17.62 4.32
N ARG A 79 3.60 18.62 4.07
CA ARG A 79 4.92 18.72 4.68
C ARG A 79 4.85 18.93 6.19
N ARG A 80 4.02 19.87 6.66
CA ARG A 80 3.79 20.15 8.08
C ARG A 80 3.29 18.89 8.80
N ASP A 81 2.29 18.22 8.25
CA ASP A 81 1.71 17.02 8.85
C ASP A 81 2.71 15.86 8.87
N TRP A 82 3.60 15.76 7.87
CA TRP A 82 4.70 14.81 7.92
C TRP A 82 5.68 15.10 9.05
N GLU A 83 6.08 16.36 9.24
CA GLU A 83 6.99 16.78 10.31
C GLU A 83 6.39 16.52 11.70
N GLU A 84 5.10 16.77 11.85
CA GLU A 84 4.41 16.59 13.12
C GLU A 84 4.15 15.12 13.46
N TRP A 85 3.85 14.26 12.47
CA TRP A 85 3.35 12.91 12.72
C TRP A 85 4.30 11.79 12.33
N PHE A 86 5.15 11.99 11.32
CA PHE A 86 5.92 10.91 10.70
C PHE A 86 7.43 11.16 10.64
N ALA A 87 7.90 12.34 10.98
CA ALA A 87 9.32 12.61 11.05
C ALA A 87 10.01 11.68 12.07
N PRO A 88 11.25 11.24 11.85
CA PRO A 88 11.96 10.33 12.74
C PRO A 88 11.97 10.80 14.20
N GLU A 89 12.04 12.10 14.42
CA GLU A 89 12.10 12.73 15.74
C GLU A 89 10.80 12.59 16.52
N THR A 90 9.65 12.58 15.81
CA THR A 90 8.32 12.56 16.41
C THR A 90 7.67 11.18 16.37
N LEU A 91 8.03 10.35 15.38
CA LEU A 91 7.38 9.08 15.08
C LEU A 91 7.37 8.12 16.28
N PHE A 92 8.51 7.96 16.99
CA PHE A 92 8.59 7.07 18.15
C PHE A 92 7.68 7.54 19.30
N HIS A 93 7.61 8.83 19.52
CA HIS A 93 6.73 9.39 20.55
C HIS A 93 5.27 9.11 20.21
N ARG A 94 4.85 9.38 18.98
CA ARG A 94 3.50 9.10 18.49
C ARG A 94 3.14 7.62 18.54
N MET A 95 4.04 6.76 18.13
CA MET A 95 3.84 5.30 18.25
C MET A 95 3.63 4.87 19.70
N THR A 96 4.38 5.44 20.63
CA THR A 96 4.23 5.15 22.06
C THR A 96 2.89 5.61 22.61
N GLU A 97 2.43 6.79 22.21
CA GLU A 97 1.09 7.31 22.56
C GLU A 97 -0.02 6.36 22.05
N TYR A 98 0.01 5.97 20.79
CA TYR A 98 -0.96 5.01 20.24
C TYR A 98 -0.92 3.65 20.93
N LEU A 99 0.26 3.15 21.27
CA LEU A 99 0.37 1.89 22.02
C LEU A 99 -0.24 1.99 23.42
N LYS A 100 -0.02 3.10 24.12
CA LYS A 100 -0.67 3.38 25.43
C LYS A 100 -2.19 3.41 25.29
N GLU A 101 -2.71 4.18 24.32
CA GLU A 101 -4.13 4.26 24.06
C GLU A 101 -4.76 2.89 23.77
N ILE A 102 -4.11 2.06 22.92
CA ILE A 102 -4.56 0.70 22.63
C ILE A 102 -4.60 -0.16 23.91
N VAL A 103 -3.60 -0.04 24.79
CA VAL A 103 -3.55 -0.80 26.05
C VAL A 103 -4.66 -0.33 26.98
N GLU A 104 -4.87 0.97 27.12
CA GLU A 104 -5.86 1.59 28.02
C GLU A 104 -7.31 1.35 27.54
N THR A 105 -7.55 1.42 26.24
CA THR A 105 -8.89 1.22 25.65
C THR A 105 -9.21 -0.25 25.40
N ARG A 106 -8.32 -1.15 25.70
CA ARG A 106 -8.44 -2.57 25.45
C ARG A 106 -9.61 -3.20 26.21
N ARG A 107 -10.64 -3.63 25.48
CA ARG A 107 -11.85 -4.25 26.04
C ARG A 107 -11.80 -5.77 26.16
N SER A 108 -10.79 -6.42 25.59
CA SER A 108 -10.71 -7.88 25.54
C SER A 108 -9.45 -8.40 26.24
N PRO A 109 -9.55 -9.44 27.07
CA PRO A 109 -8.41 -10.05 27.70
C PRO A 109 -7.43 -10.65 26.67
N GLU A 110 -6.14 -10.62 26.96
CA GLU A 110 -5.07 -11.03 26.04
C GLU A 110 -5.22 -12.47 25.53
N SER A 111 -5.66 -13.37 26.42
CA SER A 111 -5.88 -14.77 26.07
C SER A 111 -6.89 -14.97 24.94
N LEU A 112 -7.95 -14.15 24.89
CA LEU A 112 -8.95 -14.21 23.83
C LEU A 112 -8.42 -13.62 22.50
N LEU A 113 -7.61 -12.57 22.58
CA LEU A 113 -6.98 -11.98 21.41
C LEU A 113 -5.97 -12.94 20.78
N CYS A 114 -5.10 -13.54 21.59
CA CYS A 114 -4.14 -14.54 21.14
C CYS A 114 -4.84 -15.72 20.47
N ARG A 115 -5.92 -16.24 21.04
CA ARG A 115 -6.71 -17.33 20.44
C ARG A 115 -7.31 -16.93 19.08
N LYS A 116 -7.87 -15.72 18.96
CA LYS A 116 -8.42 -15.20 17.68
C LYS A 116 -7.32 -15.04 16.62
N VAL A 117 -6.18 -14.45 16.98
CA VAL A 117 -5.04 -14.25 16.08
C VAL A 117 -4.48 -15.60 15.63
N THR A 118 -4.26 -16.54 16.56
CA THR A 118 -3.75 -17.89 16.24
C THR A 118 -4.71 -18.64 15.32
N ALA A 119 -6.02 -18.60 15.59
CA ALA A 119 -7.02 -19.23 14.75
C ALA A 119 -7.06 -18.62 13.33
N ARG A 120 -6.92 -17.28 13.23
CA ARG A 120 -6.86 -16.58 11.93
C ARG A 120 -5.59 -16.95 11.16
N TYR A 121 -4.45 -17.00 11.83
CA TYR A 121 -3.17 -17.41 11.25
C TYR A 121 -3.20 -18.85 10.73
N LEU A 122 -3.75 -19.76 11.52
CA LEU A 122 -3.91 -21.17 11.12
C LEU A 122 -4.82 -21.32 9.90
N ARG A 123 -5.94 -20.58 9.83
CA ARG A 123 -6.83 -20.55 8.65
C ARG A 123 -6.10 -20.04 7.40
N LEU A 124 -5.27 -19.01 7.53
CA LEU A 124 -4.48 -18.48 6.42
C LEU A 124 -3.45 -19.51 5.93
N ARG A 125 -2.74 -20.18 6.82
CA ARG A 125 -1.79 -21.25 6.46
C ARG A 125 -2.48 -22.42 5.77
N LEU A 126 -3.64 -22.84 6.25
CA LEU A 126 -4.42 -23.90 5.61
C LEU A 126 -4.92 -23.49 4.21
N ARG A 127 -5.31 -22.23 4.00
CA ARG A 127 -5.69 -21.71 2.67
C ARG A 127 -4.52 -21.72 1.70
N THR A 128 -3.34 -21.29 2.13
CA THR A 128 -2.12 -21.31 1.30
C THR A 128 -1.64 -22.73 1.00
N ALA A 129 -1.73 -23.66 1.96
CA ALA A 129 -1.42 -25.07 1.74
C ALA A 129 -2.38 -25.72 0.73
N LYS A 130 -3.69 -25.48 0.86
CA LYS A 130 -4.70 -25.94 -0.12
C LYS A 130 -4.47 -25.36 -1.52
N GLY A 131 -4.06 -24.08 -1.61
CA GLY A 131 -3.72 -23.45 -2.89
C GLY A 131 -2.52 -24.10 -3.56
N ARG A 132 -1.47 -24.41 -2.79
CA ARG A 132 -0.28 -25.13 -3.29
C ARG A 132 -0.61 -26.55 -3.75
N LEU A 133 -1.43 -27.29 -3.00
CA LEU A 133 -1.88 -28.64 -3.40
C LEU A 133 -2.71 -28.60 -4.70
N LYS A 134 -3.64 -27.64 -4.83
CA LYS A 134 -4.41 -27.47 -6.07
C LYS A 134 -3.52 -27.11 -7.27
N GLY A 135 -2.44 -26.35 -7.05
CA GLY A 135 -1.46 -26.05 -8.11
C GLY A 135 -0.66 -27.27 -8.55
N LEU A 136 -0.36 -28.19 -7.64
CA LEU A 136 0.35 -29.45 -7.93
C LEU A 136 -0.55 -30.49 -8.61
N LEU A 137 -1.86 -30.46 -8.32
CA LEU A 137 -2.86 -31.38 -8.89
C LEU A 137 -3.50 -30.91 -10.19
N ARG A 138 -3.11 -29.74 -10.75
CA ARG A 138 -3.53 -29.32 -12.10
C ARG A 138 -2.71 -30.09 -13.15
N PRO A 139 -3.31 -31.08 -13.86
CA PRO A 139 -2.65 -31.73 -14.98
C PRO A 139 -2.61 -30.75 -16.15
N GLY A 140 -1.45 -30.37 -16.60
CA GLY A 140 -1.32 -29.65 -17.86
C GLY A 140 -0.60 -28.31 -17.80
N ASN A 141 0.72 -28.35 -17.72
CA ASN A 141 1.58 -27.40 -18.44
C ASN A 141 3.03 -27.94 -18.60
N ARG A 142 3.19 -29.23 -18.75
CA ARG A 142 4.48 -29.83 -19.14
C ARG A 142 4.68 -29.92 -20.67
N ALA A 143 3.65 -29.71 -21.47
CA ALA A 143 3.74 -29.84 -22.93
C ALA A 143 4.29 -28.58 -23.66
N ALA A 144 4.29 -27.42 -23.02
CA ALA A 144 4.72 -26.18 -23.70
C ALA A 144 6.22 -25.87 -23.58
N ARG A 145 6.98 -26.63 -22.80
CA ARG A 145 8.44 -26.39 -22.66
C ARG A 145 9.34 -27.28 -23.54
N SER A 146 8.81 -28.29 -24.20
CA SER A 146 9.63 -29.18 -25.05
C SER A 146 9.63 -28.80 -26.53
N SER A 147 8.79 -27.85 -26.96
CA SER A 147 8.75 -27.44 -28.39
C SER A 147 9.66 -26.26 -28.72
N ASN A 148 10.19 -25.53 -27.70
CA ASN A 148 11.03 -24.34 -27.94
C ASN A 148 12.54 -24.66 -27.97
N SER A 149 12.97 -25.89 -27.66
CA SER A 149 14.40 -26.27 -27.72
C SER A 149 14.80 -26.98 -29.03
N ARG A 150 13.85 -27.20 -29.94
CA ARG A 150 14.13 -27.85 -31.24
C ARG A 150 14.26 -26.92 -32.44
N SER A 151 13.93 -25.63 -32.27
CA SER A 151 14.01 -24.63 -33.35
C SER A 151 15.30 -23.81 -33.39
N GLU A 152 16.16 -23.92 -32.39
CA GLU A 152 17.43 -23.15 -32.37
C GLU A 152 18.65 -23.94 -32.88
N THR A 153 18.52 -25.23 -33.20
CA THR A 153 19.67 -26.04 -33.65
C THR A 153 19.76 -26.19 -35.18
N LEU A 154 18.88 -25.57 -35.96
CA LEU A 154 18.88 -25.64 -37.43
C LEU A 154 19.26 -24.32 -38.14
N ALA A 155 19.65 -23.27 -37.40
CA ALA A 155 20.01 -21.99 -38.00
C ALA A 155 21.52 -21.66 -37.90
N SER A 156 22.37 -22.59 -37.52
CA SER A 156 23.83 -22.40 -37.46
C SER A 156 24.56 -23.46 -38.31
N GLY A 157 24.30 -23.48 -39.61
CA GLY A 157 24.96 -24.38 -40.52
C GLY A 157 24.62 -24.08 -41.97
N ALA A 158 24.99 -22.87 -42.47
CA ALA A 158 25.18 -22.55 -43.88
C ALA A 158 26.02 -21.29 -44.01
#